data_5b51833ab8fca8945b3f639549738071
#
_entry.id   5b51833ab8fca8945b3f639549738071
#
_cell.length_a   1.000
_cell.length_b   1.000
_cell.length_c   1.000
_cell.angle_alpha   90.00
_cell.angle_beta   90.00
_cell.angle_gamma   90.00
#
_symmetry.space_group_name_H-M   'P 1'
#
loop_
_entity.id
_entity.type
_entity.pdbx_description
1 polymer ?
#
loop_
_entity_poly.entity_id
_entity_poly.type
_entity_poly.pdbx_seq_one_letter_code
_entity_poly.pdbx_strand_id
1 'polypeptide(L)'
;MTIRSQNPVSQRSAWQRIAIIVAVALQIGSTFLPSLGVGEPIGSRSDAERTLITPAGWAFAIWGPLYFGSVVFAAYQALPSQKTNALLGKIGWYAAAAFFGNGLWALYTQLNRLDAVSVLIIASVLSCLLVIYRTFVRLDREFTVAERWIVMLPLSALAAWLTAATIVNVSAALQTYGVGGPWPEATVGAAIVAIGGIIASLAIWRGRGNPVYALVFLWALFAIYSAGGQAAPSIAYATIAAGLLVILATAYKLRLSENRRRWFG
;
A
#
# COMPACT_ATOMS: atom_id res chain seq x y z
N MET A 1 5.59 -47.72 -18.95
CA MET A 1 6.17 -46.92 -17.88
C MET A 1 6.53 -45.57 -18.48
N THR A 2 5.60 -44.60 -18.42
CA THR A 2 5.76 -43.30 -19.09
C THR A 2 6.50 -42.36 -18.12
N ILE A 3 7.76 -42.08 -18.43
CA ILE A 3 8.57 -41.09 -17.70
C ILE A 3 7.93 -39.71 -17.96
N ARG A 4 7.19 -39.19 -16.98
CA ARG A 4 6.79 -37.78 -16.97
C ARG A 4 8.07 -36.94 -16.95
N SER A 5 8.39 -36.31 -18.06
CA SER A 5 9.41 -35.27 -18.10
C SER A 5 9.04 -34.17 -17.09
N GLN A 6 9.75 -34.15 -15.97
CA GLN A 6 9.65 -33.03 -15.05
C GLN A 6 10.21 -31.80 -15.78
N ASN A 7 9.33 -30.87 -16.15
CA ASN A 7 9.79 -29.58 -16.64
C ASN A 7 10.76 -28.99 -15.60
N PRO A 8 11.96 -28.55 -15.99
CA PRO A 8 12.92 -27.98 -15.06
C PRO A 8 12.27 -26.78 -14.36
N VAL A 9 12.29 -26.78 -13.03
CA VAL A 9 11.75 -25.68 -12.22
C VAL A 9 12.50 -24.42 -12.64
N SER A 10 11.79 -23.51 -13.30
CA SER A 10 12.38 -22.27 -13.81
C SER A 10 12.97 -21.46 -12.65
N GLN A 11 14.28 -21.20 -12.73
CA GLN A 11 14.95 -20.38 -11.73
C GLN A 11 14.58 -18.89 -11.96
N ARG A 12 14.39 -18.17 -10.86
CA ARG A 12 14.20 -16.72 -10.89
C ARG A 12 15.48 -16.03 -11.40
N SER A 13 15.29 -15.01 -12.24
CA SER A 13 16.40 -14.19 -12.72
C SER A 13 17.19 -13.55 -11.56
N ALA A 14 18.52 -13.59 -11.66
CA ALA A 14 19.38 -12.84 -10.74
C ALA A 14 19.10 -11.34 -10.77
N TRP A 15 18.83 -10.80 -11.95
CA TRP A 15 18.47 -9.40 -12.14
C TRP A 15 17.19 -8.99 -11.38
N GLN A 16 16.16 -9.86 -11.37
CA GLN A 16 14.96 -9.62 -10.59
C GLN A 16 15.27 -9.49 -9.09
N ARG A 17 16.14 -10.37 -8.57
CA ARG A 17 16.51 -10.40 -7.16
C ARG A 17 17.34 -9.18 -6.76
N ILE A 18 18.27 -8.76 -7.62
CA ILE A 18 19.07 -7.55 -7.44
C ILE A 18 18.21 -6.30 -7.54
N ALA A 19 17.32 -6.23 -8.53
CA ALA A 19 16.42 -5.08 -8.71
C ALA A 19 15.56 -4.82 -7.47
N ILE A 20 15.06 -5.86 -6.79
CA ILE A 20 14.32 -5.70 -5.53
C ILE A 20 15.20 -5.09 -4.44
N ILE A 21 16.44 -5.56 -4.28
CA ILE A 21 17.36 -5.03 -3.25
C ILE A 21 17.66 -3.55 -3.52
N VAL A 22 18.00 -3.21 -4.76
CA VAL A 22 18.29 -1.84 -5.17
C VAL A 22 17.07 -0.93 -4.99
N ALA A 23 15.88 -1.43 -5.35
CA ALA A 23 14.64 -0.67 -5.20
C ALA A 23 14.30 -0.39 -3.72
N VAL A 24 14.48 -1.37 -2.83
CA VAL A 24 14.29 -1.17 -1.39
C VAL A 24 15.33 -0.22 -0.82
N ALA A 25 16.59 -0.31 -1.25
CA ALA A 25 17.63 0.63 -0.83
C ALA A 25 17.31 2.07 -1.29
N LEU A 26 16.80 2.25 -2.51
CA LEU A 26 16.33 3.55 -3.00
C LEU A 26 15.12 4.05 -2.19
N GLN A 27 14.12 3.19 -1.97
CA GLN A 27 12.91 3.53 -1.21
C GLN A 27 13.25 4.10 0.18
N ILE A 28 14.18 3.48 0.88
CA ILE A 28 14.58 3.90 2.22
C ILE A 28 15.59 5.05 2.14
N GLY A 29 16.57 4.95 1.27
CA GLY A 29 17.64 5.95 1.10
C GLY A 29 17.09 7.33 0.75
N SER A 30 16.08 7.42 -0.11
CA SER A 30 15.44 8.68 -0.46
C SER A 30 14.86 9.44 0.75
N THR A 31 14.44 8.75 1.80
CA THR A 31 13.86 9.38 2.99
C THR A 31 14.88 10.10 3.88
N PHE A 32 16.18 9.86 3.69
CA PHE A 32 17.24 10.51 4.43
C PHE A 32 17.72 11.82 3.78
N LEU A 33 17.28 12.15 2.57
CA LEU A 33 17.70 13.37 1.85
C LEU A 33 17.44 14.66 2.63
N PRO A 34 16.28 14.84 3.32
CA PRO A 34 16.05 16.02 4.11
C PRO A 34 17.06 16.21 5.27
N SER A 35 17.53 15.11 5.88
CA SER A 35 18.56 15.18 6.92
C SER A 35 19.93 15.61 6.37
N LEU A 36 20.12 15.53 5.06
CA LEU A 36 21.29 16.02 4.33
C LEU A 36 21.09 17.42 3.74
N GLY A 37 19.98 18.10 4.08
CA GLY A 37 19.65 19.43 3.58
C GLY A 37 19.05 19.44 2.16
N VAL A 38 18.59 18.30 1.65
CA VAL A 38 18.01 18.19 0.29
C VAL A 38 16.52 17.92 0.37
N GLY A 39 15.71 18.90 -0.01
CA GLY A 39 14.24 18.80 0.01
C GLY A 39 13.65 18.91 1.42
N GLU A 40 12.36 18.66 1.54
CA GLU A 40 11.61 18.72 2.80
C GLU A 40 11.08 17.33 3.19
N PRO A 41 11.01 17.04 4.50
CA PRO A 41 10.39 15.79 4.97
C PRO A 41 8.96 15.61 4.42
N ILE A 42 8.58 14.38 4.06
CA ILE A 42 7.26 14.06 3.52
C ILE A 42 6.13 14.52 4.46
N GLY A 43 6.33 14.40 5.77
CA GLY A 43 5.36 14.89 6.76
C GLY A 43 5.15 16.40 6.69
N SER A 44 6.23 17.18 6.64
CA SER A 44 6.19 18.65 6.51
C SER A 44 5.55 19.07 5.19
N ARG A 45 5.86 18.37 4.09
CA ARG A 45 5.24 18.61 2.79
C ARG A 45 3.73 18.31 2.82
N SER A 46 3.34 17.22 3.44
CA SER A 46 1.92 16.86 3.63
C SER A 46 1.18 17.88 4.51
N ASP A 47 1.87 18.48 5.49
CA ASP A 47 1.29 19.52 6.34
C ASP A 47 1.18 20.87 5.62
N ALA A 48 2.11 21.21 4.72
CA ALA A 48 2.06 22.42 3.91
C ALA A 48 0.92 22.43 2.89
N GLU A 49 0.51 21.25 2.41
CA GLU A 49 -0.56 21.06 1.43
C GLU A 49 -1.76 20.29 2.04
N ARG A 50 -2.03 20.57 3.32
CA ARG A 50 -3.04 19.89 4.11
C ARG A 50 -4.45 20.13 3.57
N THR A 51 -5.19 19.05 3.38
CA THR A 51 -6.63 19.03 3.16
C THR A 51 -7.34 18.48 4.39
N LEU A 52 -8.67 18.59 4.45
CA LEU A 52 -9.47 17.98 5.53
C LEU A 52 -9.38 16.46 5.61
N ILE A 53 -8.86 15.80 4.56
CA ILE A 53 -8.60 14.34 4.59
C ILE A 53 -7.14 13.99 4.76
N THR A 54 -6.27 14.95 5.00
CA THR A 54 -4.88 14.68 5.39
C THR A 54 -4.88 14.01 6.76
N PRO A 55 -4.27 12.82 6.89
CA PRO A 55 -4.22 12.11 8.16
C PRO A 55 -3.42 12.87 9.21
N ALA A 56 -3.69 12.61 10.49
CA ALA A 56 -2.91 13.14 11.59
C ALA A 56 -1.43 12.71 11.46
N GLY A 57 -0.49 13.62 11.80
CA GLY A 57 0.94 13.42 11.58
C GLY A 57 1.53 12.15 12.19
N TRP A 58 1.00 11.71 13.35
CA TRP A 58 1.42 10.46 13.98
C TRP A 58 1.19 9.22 13.10
N ALA A 59 0.25 9.26 12.15
CA ALA A 59 -0.03 8.15 11.26
C ALA A 59 1.13 7.77 10.35
N PHE A 60 2.01 8.73 10.04
CA PHE A 60 3.21 8.50 9.22
C PHE A 60 4.25 7.60 9.92
N ALA A 61 4.11 7.35 11.23
CA ALA A 61 4.94 6.37 11.94
C ALA A 61 4.82 4.95 11.34
N ILE A 62 3.75 4.66 10.60
CA ILE A 62 3.56 3.39 9.88
C ILE A 62 4.68 3.11 8.87
N TRP A 63 5.39 4.13 8.39
CA TRP A 63 6.52 3.92 7.48
C TRP A 63 7.64 3.08 8.11
N GLY A 64 7.85 3.18 9.44
CA GLY A 64 8.83 2.36 10.14
C GLY A 64 8.62 0.86 9.92
N PRO A 65 7.49 0.27 10.35
CA PRO A 65 7.19 -1.14 10.09
C PRO A 65 7.08 -1.50 8.60
N LEU A 66 6.62 -0.59 7.71
CA LEU A 66 6.58 -0.85 6.28
C LEU A 66 7.98 -0.97 5.68
N TYR A 67 8.91 -0.09 6.04
CA TYR A 67 10.31 -0.16 5.59
C TYR A 67 11.01 -1.38 6.17
N PHE A 68 10.82 -1.68 7.45
CA PHE A 68 11.35 -2.89 8.06
C PHE A 68 10.87 -4.14 7.31
N GLY A 69 9.57 -4.24 7.03
CA GLY A 69 9.01 -5.33 6.26
C GLY A 69 9.59 -5.44 4.84
N SER A 70 9.86 -4.29 4.18
CA SER A 70 10.51 -4.25 2.86
C SER A 70 11.94 -4.79 2.91
N VAL A 71 12.71 -4.45 3.94
CA VAL A 71 14.09 -4.98 4.14
C VAL A 71 14.06 -6.48 4.38
N VAL A 72 13.19 -6.95 5.27
CA VAL A 72 13.05 -8.39 5.57
C VAL A 72 12.62 -9.16 4.31
N PHE A 73 11.69 -8.62 3.52
CA PHE A 73 11.29 -9.19 2.24
C PHE A 73 12.47 -9.23 1.25
N ALA A 74 13.24 -8.13 1.12
CA ALA A 74 14.39 -8.06 0.21
C ALA A 74 15.48 -9.06 0.59
N ALA A 75 15.76 -9.23 1.88
CA ALA A 75 16.70 -10.25 2.39
C ALA A 75 16.18 -11.67 2.11
N TYR A 76 14.94 -11.97 2.48
CA TYR A 76 14.34 -13.29 2.29
C TYR A 76 14.34 -13.73 0.82
N GLN A 77 13.86 -12.88 -0.08
CA GLN A 77 13.78 -13.21 -1.51
C GLN A 77 15.15 -13.39 -2.17
N ALA A 78 16.21 -12.86 -1.56
CA ALA A 78 17.59 -12.99 -2.03
C ALA A 78 18.24 -14.31 -1.63
N LEU A 79 17.71 -15.05 -0.66
CA LEU A 79 18.28 -16.32 -0.21
C LEU A 79 18.42 -17.34 -1.34
N PRO A 80 19.47 -18.17 -1.32
CA PRO A 80 19.65 -19.24 -2.31
C PRO A 80 18.46 -20.20 -2.40
N SER A 81 17.81 -20.50 -1.27
CA SER A 81 16.61 -21.35 -1.18
C SER A 81 15.39 -20.76 -1.90
N GLN A 82 15.37 -19.46 -2.18
CA GLN A 82 14.26 -18.79 -2.85
C GLN A 82 14.44 -18.66 -4.37
N LYS A 83 15.52 -19.20 -4.94
CA LYS A 83 15.79 -19.15 -6.39
C LYS A 83 14.71 -19.82 -7.23
N THR A 84 14.04 -20.81 -6.71
CA THR A 84 12.99 -21.58 -7.40
C THR A 84 11.58 -21.30 -6.86
N ASN A 85 11.42 -20.32 -5.95
CA ASN A 85 10.12 -19.98 -5.39
C ASN A 85 9.22 -19.36 -6.47
N ALA A 86 8.18 -20.11 -6.87
CA ALA A 86 7.26 -19.71 -7.94
C ALA A 86 6.44 -18.45 -7.60
N LEU A 87 6.05 -18.26 -6.32
CA LEU A 87 5.34 -17.06 -5.89
C LEU A 87 6.22 -15.83 -6.07
N LEU A 88 7.43 -15.87 -5.55
CA LEU A 88 8.41 -14.78 -5.69
C LEU A 88 8.78 -14.52 -7.16
N GLY A 89 8.81 -15.57 -8.00
CA GLY A 89 9.01 -15.44 -9.44
C GLY A 89 7.91 -14.60 -10.11
N LYS A 90 6.65 -14.86 -9.74
CA LYS A 90 5.48 -14.15 -10.29
C LYS A 90 5.39 -12.69 -9.85
N ILE A 91 5.71 -12.40 -8.59
CA ILE A 91 5.53 -11.04 -8.03
C ILE A 91 6.79 -10.19 -8.08
N GLY A 92 7.96 -10.76 -8.31
CA GLY A 92 9.25 -10.10 -8.06
C GLY A 92 9.47 -8.82 -8.85
N TRP A 93 9.12 -8.77 -10.15
CA TRP A 93 9.24 -7.55 -10.94
C TRP A 93 8.25 -6.47 -10.52
N TYR A 94 7.03 -6.85 -10.13
CA TYR A 94 6.05 -5.91 -9.60
C TYR A 94 6.50 -5.36 -8.24
N ALA A 95 7.11 -6.18 -7.40
CA ALA A 95 7.67 -5.72 -6.13
C ALA A 95 8.85 -4.77 -6.34
N ALA A 96 9.76 -5.07 -7.26
CA ALA A 96 10.85 -4.17 -7.63
C ALA A 96 10.30 -2.82 -8.14
N ALA A 97 9.33 -2.84 -9.04
CA ALA A 97 8.70 -1.64 -9.58
C ALA A 97 7.95 -0.84 -8.49
N ALA A 98 7.26 -1.51 -7.56
CA ALA A 98 6.56 -0.86 -6.47
C ALA A 98 7.53 -0.17 -5.50
N PHE A 99 8.59 -0.84 -5.06
CA PHE A 99 9.58 -0.23 -4.16
C PHE A 99 10.37 0.90 -4.84
N PHE A 100 10.77 0.71 -6.09
CA PHE A 100 11.43 1.76 -6.88
C PHE A 100 10.54 2.98 -7.06
N GLY A 101 9.30 2.77 -7.49
CA GLY A 101 8.33 3.85 -7.67
C GLY A 101 7.98 4.55 -6.36
N ASN A 102 7.94 3.83 -5.22
CA ASN A 102 7.72 4.45 -3.92
C ASN A 102 8.92 5.32 -3.49
N GLY A 103 10.14 4.89 -3.77
CA GLY A 103 11.34 5.72 -3.59
C GLY A 103 11.34 6.95 -4.51
N LEU A 104 10.92 6.79 -5.76
CA LEU A 104 10.77 7.89 -6.70
C LEU A 104 9.68 8.88 -6.26
N TRP A 105 8.54 8.38 -5.76
CA TRP A 105 7.49 9.23 -5.20
C TRP A 105 8.00 10.02 -3.99
N ALA A 106 8.70 9.36 -3.06
CA ALA A 106 9.30 10.01 -1.91
C ALA A 106 10.30 11.09 -2.31
N LEU A 107 11.18 10.81 -3.26
CA LEU A 107 12.13 11.78 -3.82
C LEU A 107 11.40 12.96 -4.48
N TYR A 108 10.41 12.67 -5.33
CA TYR A 108 9.68 13.71 -6.05
C TYR A 108 8.95 14.65 -5.08
N THR A 109 8.22 14.10 -4.10
CA THR A 109 7.42 14.91 -3.16
C THR A 109 8.26 15.68 -2.16
N GLN A 110 9.49 15.26 -1.85
CA GLN A 110 10.43 16.03 -1.04
C GLN A 110 10.96 17.26 -1.78
N LEU A 111 11.07 17.20 -3.10
CA LEU A 111 11.60 18.28 -3.95
C LEU A 111 10.50 19.14 -4.59
N ASN A 112 9.28 18.63 -4.69
CA ASN A 112 8.18 19.25 -5.39
C ASN A 112 6.90 19.23 -4.56
N ARG A 113 5.82 19.77 -5.13
CA ARG A 113 4.47 19.74 -4.52
C ARG A 113 3.78 18.38 -4.74
N LEU A 114 2.68 18.17 -4.00
CA LEU A 114 1.72 17.11 -4.25
C LEU A 114 0.82 17.50 -5.44
N ASP A 115 1.21 17.12 -6.62
CA ASP A 115 0.59 17.50 -7.90
C ASP A 115 0.20 16.26 -8.74
N ALA A 116 -0.21 16.48 -9.98
CA ALA A 116 -0.60 15.40 -10.89
C ALA A 116 0.53 14.39 -11.13
N VAL A 117 1.80 14.81 -11.13
CA VAL A 117 2.95 13.91 -11.33
C VAL A 117 3.09 13.01 -10.11
N SER A 118 2.99 13.55 -8.89
CA SER A 118 3.02 12.76 -7.67
C SER A 118 1.88 11.73 -7.63
N VAL A 119 0.67 12.11 -8.08
CA VAL A 119 -0.48 11.20 -8.22
C VAL A 119 -0.19 10.09 -9.22
N LEU A 120 0.37 10.38 -10.38
CA LEU A 120 0.72 9.37 -11.40
C LEU A 120 1.75 8.37 -10.88
N ILE A 121 2.77 8.85 -10.17
CA ILE A 121 3.79 7.98 -9.59
C ILE A 121 3.16 7.04 -8.55
N ILE A 122 2.44 7.59 -7.55
CA ILE A 122 1.86 6.77 -6.48
C ILE A 122 0.78 5.80 -7.00
N ALA A 123 -0.02 6.19 -7.98
CA ALA A 123 -1.01 5.33 -8.63
C ALA A 123 -0.34 4.18 -9.39
N SER A 124 0.80 4.41 -10.03
CA SER A 124 1.60 3.38 -10.69
C SER A 124 2.16 2.37 -9.67
N VAL A 125 2.66 2.85 -8.55
CA VAL A 125 3.10 2.00 -7.42
C VAL A 125 1.95 1.15 -6.90
N LEU A 126 0.80 1.77 -6.63
CA LEU A 126 -0.40 1.07 -6.18
C LEU A 126 -0.84 0.00 -7.19
N SER A 127 -0.79 0.30 -8.49
CA SER A 127 -1.14 -0.66 -9.55
C SER A 127 -0.26 -1.90 -9.50
N CYS A 128 1.06 -1.76 -9.30
CA CYS A 128 1.98 -2.89 -9.10
C CYS A 128 1.61 -3.71 -7.85
N LEU A 129 1.30 -3.05 -6.74
CA LEU A 129 0.90 -3.73 -5.50
C LEU A 129 -0.45 -4.44 -5.63
N LEU A 130 -1.40 -3.90 -6.40
CA LEU A 130 -2.68 -4.56 -6.68
C LEU A 130 -2.50 -5.82 -7.56
N VAL A 131 -1.53 -5.85 -8.47
CA VAL A 131 -1.17 -7.07 -9.21
C VAL A 131 -0.61 -8.13 -8.26
N ILE A 132 0.26 -7.74 -7.31
CA ILE A 132 0.78 -8.63 -6.27
C ILE A 132 -0.37 -9.14 -5.40
N TYR A 133 -1.25 -8.26 -4.93
CA TYR A 133 -2.40 -8.59 -4.13
C TYR A 133 -3.33 -9.60 -4.84
N ARG A 134 -3.63 -9.37 -6.12
CA ARG A 134 -4.39 -10.30 -6.96
C ARG A 134 -3.69 -11.66 -7.08
N THR A 135 -2.36 -11.68 -7.16
CA THR A 135 -1.58 -12.93 -7.19
C THR A 135 -1.74 -13.70 -5.88
N PHE A 136 -1.72 -13.03 -4.73
CA PHE A 136 -1.98 -13.65 -3.43
C PHE A 136 -3.37 -14.28 -3.35
N VAL A 137 -4.39 -13.57 -3.83
CA VAL A 137 -5.78 -14.06 -3.83
C VAL A 137 -5.98 -15.29 -4.71
N ARG A 138 -5.26 -15.33 -5.85
CA ARG A 138 -5.33 -16.39 -6.85
C ARG A 138 -4.36 -17.56 -6.62
N LEU A 139 -3.59 -17.53 -5.55
CA LEU A 139 -2.69 -18.62 -5.23
C LEU A 139 -3.51 -19.87 -4.89
N ASP A 140 -3.28 -20.97 -5.60
CA ASP A 140 -4.06 -22.21 -5.48
C ASP A 140 -3.67 -23.06 -4.26
N ARG A 141 -2.69 -22.64 -3.47
CA ARG A 141 -2.25 -23.26 -2.24
C ARG A 141 -2.26 -22.27 -1.08
N GLU A 142 -2.13 -22.79 0.12
CA GLU A 142 -1.88 -21.96 1.31
C GLU A 142 -0.47 -21.34 1.28
N PHE A 143 -0.31 -20.22 1.97
CA PHE A 143 1.01 -19.65 2.21
C PHE A 143 1.79 -20.52 3.19
N THR A 144 3.09 -20.69 2.93
CA THR A 144 3.98 -21.14 3.99
C THR A 144 4.07 -20.10 5.10
N VAL A 145 4.51 -20.48 6.29
CA VAL A 145 4.69 -19.55 7.41
C VAL A 145 5.57 -18.37 7.00
N ALA A 146 6.70 -18.63 6.33
CA ALA A 146 7.59 -17.58 5.86
C ALA A 146 6.95 -16.68 4.80
N GLU A 147 6.22 -17.25 3.84
CA GLU A 147 5.49 -16.45 2.84
C GLU A 147 4.42 -15.56 3.48
N ARG A 148 3.74 -16.05 4.51
CA ARG A 148 2.72 -15.28 5.21
C ARG A 148 3.30 -14.07 5.91
N TRP A 149 4.35 -14.25 6.69
CA TRP A 149 4.92 -13.18 7.52
C TRP A 149 5.88 -12.26 6.78
N ILE A 150 6.63 -12.80 5.80
CA ILE A 150 7.72 -12.08 5.15
C ILE A 150 7.32 -11.55 3.77
N VAL A 151 6.33 -12.17 3.12
CA VAL A 151 5.90 -11.78 1.76
C VAL A 151 4.51 -11.14 1.79
N MET A 152 3.51 -11.89 2.24
CA MET A 152 2.12 -11.46 2.20
C MET A 152 1.86 -10.25 3.11
N LEU A 153 2.31 -10.32 4.37
CA LEU A 153 2.06 -9.28 5.36
C LEU A 153 2.63 -7.92 4.92
N PRO A 154 3.94 -7.75 4.64
CA PRO A 154 4.48 -6.44 4.31
C PRO A 154 3.93 -5.88 2.99
N LEU A 155 3.74 -6.70 1.96
CA LEU A 155 3.23 -6.23 0.68
C LEU A 155 1.73 -5.91 0.72
N SER A 156 0.94 -6.63 1.54
CA SER A 156 -0.47 -6.26 1.78
C SER A 156 -0.62 -5.00 2.61
N ALA A 157 0.23 -4.82 3.62
CA ALA A 157 0.27 -3.61 4.44
C ALA A 157 0.64 -2.39 3.59
N LEU A 158 1.69 -2.51 2.76
CA LEU A 158 2.10 -1.45 1.85
C LEU A 158 0.99 -1.12 0.84
N ALA A 159 0.31 -2.13 0.27
CA ALA A 159 -0.80 -1.91 -0.66
C ALA A 159 -1.95 -1.13 -0.01
N ALA A 160 -2.32 -1.46 1.22
CA ALA A 160 -3.38 -0.75 1.95
C ALA A 160 -3.00 0.69 2.27
N TRP A 161 -1.76 0.90 2.76
CA TRP A 161 -1.27 2.25 3.04
C TRP A 161 -1.22 3.11 1.79
N LEU A 162 -0.72 2.57 0.66
CA LEU A 162 -0.66 3.30 -0.60
C LEU A 162 -2.05 3.51 -1.22
N THR A 163 -3.04 2.67 -0.92
CA THR A 163 -4.43 2.96 -1.31
C THR A 163 -4.92 4.23 -0.62
N ALA A 164 -4.75 4.36 0.69
CA ALA A 164 -5.09 5.56 1.43
C ALA A 164 -4.26 6.78 0.98
N ALA A 165 -2.94 6.60 0.85
CA ALA A 165 -2.03 7.66 0.42
C ALA A 165 -2.35 8.18 -1.00
N THR A 166 -2.75 7.31 -1.93
CA THR A 166 -3.19 7.72 -3.27
C THR A 166 -4.44 8.62 -3.19
N ILE A 167 -5.41 8.27 -2.34
CA ILE A 167 -6.65 9.04 -2.14
C ILE A 167 -6.33 10.43 -1.60
N VAL A 168 -5.47 10.50 -0.57
CA VAL A 168 -5.02 11.77 0.04
C VAL A 168 -4.21 12.60 -0.97
N ASN A 169 -3.31 11.97 -1.73
CA ASN A 169 -2.50 12.65 -2.74
C ASN A 169 -3.36 13.23 -3.87
N VAL A 170 -4.40 12.51 -4.32
CA VAL A 170 -5.39 13.04 -5.27
C VAL A 170 -6.10 14.26 -4.70
N SER A 171 -6.53 14.23 -3.44
CA SER A 171 -7.18 15.37 -2.79
C SER A 171 -6.26 16.60 -2.73
N ALA A 172 -5.01 16.42 -2.35
CA ALA A 172 -4.03 17.49 -2.30
C ALA A 172 -3.77 18.08 -3.71
N ALA A 173 -3.62 17.23 -4.73
CA ALA A 173 -3.45 17.68 -6.10
C ALA A 173 -4.65 18.46 -6.63
N LEU A 174 -5.88 18.00 -6.35
CA LEU A 174 -7.10 18.73 -6.74
C LEU A 174 -7.14 20.14 -6.09
N GLN A 175 -6.76 20.23 -4.82
CA GLN A 175 -6.66 21.52 -4.13
C GLN A 175 -5.57 22.41 -4.75
N THR A 176 -4.40 21.86 -5.05
CA THR A 176 -3.28 22.59 -5.71
C THR A 176 -3.71 23.21 -7.05
N TYR A 177 -4.56 22.54 -7.81
CA TYR A 177 -5.08 23.03 -9.09
C TYR A 177 -6.40 23.82 -8.97
N GLY A 178 -6.90 24.06 -7.76
CA GLY A 178 -8.19 24.75 -7.56
C GLY A 178 -9.39 23.97 -8.10
N VAL A 179 -9.26 22.66 -8.25
CA VAL A 179 -10.32 21.77 -8.73
C VAL A 179 -11.18 21.31 -7.56
N GLY A 180 -12.28 21.95 -7.32
CA GLY A 180 -13.25 21.61 -6.26
C GLY A 180 -14.63 22.12 -6.59
N GLY A 181 -14.71 23.04 -7.58
CA GLY A 181 -15.96 23.68 -7.98
C GLY A 181 -16.59 24.48 -6.84
N PRO A 182 -17.91 24.70 -6.86
CA PRO A 182 -18.64 25.50 -5.86
C PRO A 182 -18.88 24.73 -4.53
N TRP A 183 -18.39 23.49 -4.42
CA TRP A 183 -18.67 22.66 -3.26
C TRP A 183 -17.73 22.98 -2.09
N PRO A 184 -18.23 23.00 -0.84
CA PRO A 184 -17.38 23.12 0.34
C PRO A 184 -16.32 22.01 0.39
N GLU A 185 -15.09 22.34 0.81
CA GLU A 185 -13.98 21.38 0.93
C GLU A 185 -14.37 20.12 1.74
N ALA A 186 -15.13 20.32 2.83
CA ALA A 186 -15.60 19.23 3.67
C ALA A 186 -16.52 18.25 2.92
N THR A 187 -17.32 18.72 1.96
CA THR A 187 -18.19 17.88 1.13
C THR A 187 -17.36 17.07 0.13
N VAL A 188 -16.42 17.72 -0.54
CA VAL A 188 -15.50 17.06 -1.49
C VAL A 188 -14.66 16.03 -0.77
N GLY A 189 -14.06 16.39 0.36
CA GLY A 189 -13.26 15.47 1.18
C GLY A 189 -14.07 14.27 1.67
N ALA A 190 -15.29 14.47 2.16
CA ALA A 190 -16.18 13.39 2.58
C ALA A 190 -16.51 12.42 1.42
N ALA A 191 -16.79 12.95 0.23
CA ALA A 191 -17.03 12.14 -0.97
C ALA A 191 -15.79 11.31 -1.35
N ILE A 192 -14.60 11.91 -1.31
CA ILE A 192 -13.33 11.22 -1.60
C ILE A 192 -13.08 10.11 -0.58
N VAL A 193 -13.30 10.34 0.72
CA VAL A 193 -13.17 9.31 1.76
C VAL A 193 -14.18 8.18 1.56
N ALA A 194 -15.43 8.51 1.24
CA ALA A 194 -16.47 7.51 1.00
C ALA A 194 -16.12 6.62 -0.22
N ILE A 195 -15.69 7.22 -1.34
CA ILE A 195 -15.23 6.49 -2.53
C ILE A 195 -14.03 5.60 -2.17
N GLY A 196 -13.06 6.13 -1.43
CA GLY A 196 -11.90 5.37 -0.95
C GLY A 196 -12.30 4.18 -0.08
N GLY A 197 -13.25 4.37 0.83
CA GLY A 197 -13.81 3.31 1.66
C GLY A 197 -14.51 2.21 0.85
N ILE A 198 -15.26 2.58 -0.18
CA ILE A 198 -15.89 1.63 -1.12
C ILE A 198 -14.82 0.84 -1.88
N ILE A 199 -13.81 1.52 -2.44
CA ILE A 199 -12.71 0.87 -3.17
C ILE A 199 -11.98 -0.13 -2.28
N ALA A 200 -11.62 0.27 -1.05
CA ALA A 200 -10.94 -0.60 -0.09
C ALA A 200 -11.81 -1.80 0.32
N SER A 201 -13.10 -1.57 0.57
CA SER A 201 -14.05 -2.64 0.90
C SER A 201 -14.21 -3.64 -0.24
N LEU A 202 -14.26 -3.17 -1.49
CA LEU A 202 -14.28 -4.03 -2.68
C LEU A 202 -12.96 -4.80 -2.85
N ALA A 203 -11.82 -4.18 -2.57
CA ALA A 203 -10.52 -4.86 -2.59
C ALA A 203 -10.48 -5.98 -1.54
N ILE A 204 -10.96 -5.72 -0.32
CA ILE A 204 -11.06 -6.73 0.76
C ILE A 204 -12.05 -7.84 0.38
N TRP A 205 -13.21 -7.48 -0.16
CA TRP A 205 -14.21 -8.44 -0.58
C TRP A 205 -13.68 -9.40 -1.65
N ARG A 206 -13.05 -8.86 -2.70
CA ARG A 206 -12.38 -9.64 -3.76
C ARG A 206 -11.10 -10.31 -3.26
N GLY A 207 -10.48 -9.74 -2.23
CA GLY A 207 -9.27 -10.21 -1.56
C GLY A 207 -9.50 -11.27 -0.48
N ARG A 208 -10.64 -11.93 -0.46
CA ARG A 208 -10.96 -13.00 0.51
C ARG A 208 -10.87 -12.54 1.98
N GLY A 209 -11.07 -11.25 2.24
CA GLY A 209 -11.04 -10.70 3.59
C GLY A 209 -9.63 -10.49 4.18
N ASN A 210 -8.64 -10.08 3.36
CA ASN A 210 -7.27 -9.85 3.82
C ASN A 210 -7.22 -8.94 5.06
N PRO A 211 -6.90 -9.51 6.25
CA PRO A 211 -6.98 -8.78 7.51
C PRO A 211 -5.89 -7.71 7.66
N VAL A 212 -4.71 -7.95 7.06
CA VAL A 212 -3.60 -6.99 7.09
C VAL A 212 -3.95 -5.73 6.29
N TYR A 213 -4.53 -5.91 5.10
CA TYR A 213 -4.99 -4.80 4.29
C TYR A 213 -6.09 -4.00 5.02
N ALA A 214 -7.06 -4.70 5.62
CA ALA A 214 -8.12 -4.06 6.37
C ALA A 214 -7.58 -3.24 7.56
N LEU A 215 -6.70 -3.81 8.36
CA LEU A 215 -6.13 -3.16 9.55
C LEU A 215 -5.38 -1.87 9.19
N VAL A 216 -4.55 -1.92 8.16
CA VAL A 216 -3.76 -0.75 7.74
C VAL A 216 -4.64 0.33 7.11
N PHE A 217 -5.67 -0.04 6.36
CA PHE A 217 -6.61 0.94 5.84
C PHE A 217 -7.46 1.59 6.95
N LEU A 218 -7.87 0.82 7.96
CA LEU A 218 -8.53 1.34 9.17
C LEU A 218 -7.62 2.29 9.96
N TRP A 219 -6.32 2.00 10.06
CA TRP A 219 -5.33 2.92 10.63
C TRP A 219 -5.35 4.28 9.92
N ALA A 220 -5.36 4.28 8.58
CA ALA A 220 -5.42 5.51 7.80
C ALA A 220 -6.75 6.26 8.02
N LEU A 221 -7.89 5.56 8.02
CA LEU A 221 -9.20 6.17 8.31
C LEU A 221 -9.25 6.76 9.72
N PHE A 222 -8.73 6.06 10.71
CA PHE A 222 -8.66 6.58 12.08
C PHE A 222 -7.79 7.84 12.17
N ALA A 223 -6.71 7.90 11.41
CA ALA A 223 -5.86 9.10 11.37
C ALA A 223 -6.56 10.28 10.67
N ILE A 224 -7.34 10.03 9.61
CA ILE A 224 -8.17 11.06 8.96
C ILE A 224 -9.27 11.54 9.92
N TYR A 225 -9.93 10.62 10.62
CA TYR A 225 -10.92 10.96 11.65
C TYR A 225 -10.32 11.81 12.77
N SER A 226 -9.12 11.47 13.25
CA SER A 226 -8.43 12.18 14.33
C SER A 226 -7.95 13.59 13.96
N ALA A 227 -7.86 13.89 12.67
CA ALA A 227 -7.54 15.22 12.14
C ALA A 227 -8.80 15.90 11.58
N GLY A 228 -9.10 15.73 10.31
CA GLY A 228 -10.21 16.40 9.62
C GLY A 228 -11.60 16.01 10.12
N GLY A 229 -11.77 14.79 10.66
CA GLY A 229 -13.02 14.36 11.28
C GLY A 229 -13.38 15.16 12.54
N GLN A 230 -12.37 15.70 13.23
CA GLN A 230 -12.61 16.59 14.37
C GLN A 230 -12.92 18.03 13.92
N ALA A 231 -12.51 18.40 12.71
CA ALA A 231 -12.75 19.73 12.14
C ALA A 231 -14.08 19.81 11.37
N ALA A 232 -14.54 18.70 10.77
CA ALA A 232 -15.74 18.69 9.92
C ALA A 232 -16.57 17.41 10.14
N PRO A 233 -17.84 17.52 10.58
CA PRO A 233 -18.72 16.37 10.84
C PRO A 233 -18.93 15.46 9.62
N SER A 234 -18.95 16.00 8.39
CA SER A 234 -19.07 15.21 7.16
C SER A 234 -17.88 14.27 6.96
N ILE A 235 -16.66 14.71 7.29
CA ILE A 235 -15.47 13.87 7.27
C ILE A 235 -15.56 12.78 8.35
N ALA A 236 -16.00 13.13 9.56
CA ALA A 236 -16.19 12.16 10.64
C ALA A 236 -17.17 11.05 10.22
N TYR A 237 -18.33 11.42 9.69
CA TYR A 237 -19.32 10.45 9.23
C TYR A 237 -18.80 9.59 8.07
N ALA A 238 -18.10 10.18 7.10
CA ALA A 238 -17.54 9.46 5.98
C ALA A 238 -16.47 8.44 6.42
N THR A 239 -15.58 8.82 7.34
CA THR A 239 -14.53 7.92 7.87
C THR A 239 -15.13 6.78 8.69
N ILE A 240 -16.14 7.07 9.54
CA ILE A 240 -16.85 6.03 10.31
C ILE A 240 -17.58 5.07 9.36
N ALA A 241 -18.33 5.58 8.38
CA ALA A 241 -19.04 4.76 7.41
C ALA A 241 -18.08 3.88 6.58
N ALA A 242 -16.98 4.44 6.10
CA ALA A 242 -15.93 3.71 5.40
C ALA A 242 -15.31 2.62 6.28
N GLY A 243 -15.01 2.94 7.55
CA GLY A 243 -14.49 1.98 8.53
C GLY A 243 -15.45 0.83 8.80
N LEU A 244 -16.73 1.11 8.96
CA LEU A 244 -17.76 0.08 9.12
C LEU A 244 -17.86 -0.82 7.89
N LEU A 245 -17.83 -0.28 6.67
CA LEU A 245 -17.82 -1.07 5.44
C LEU A 245 -16.61 -2.00 5.37
N VAL A 246 -15.41 -1.51 5.72
CA VAL A 246 -14.18 -2.30 5.76
C VAL A 246 -14.29 -3.43 6.78
N ILE A 247 -14.76 -3.14 7.99
CA ILE A 247 -14.96 -4.14 9.05
C ILE A 247 -15.96 -5.20 8.62
N LEU A 248 -17.11 -4.79 8.09
CA LEU A 248 -18.16 -5.69 7.64
C LEU A 248 -17.70 -6.59 6.49
N ALA A 249 -17.00 -6.01 5.48
CA ALA A 249 -16.44 -6.77 4.37
C ALA A 249 -15.42 -7.82 4.86
N THR A 250 -14.55 -7.44 5.80
CA THR A 250 -13.55 -8.32 6.39
C THR A 250 -14.21 -9.44 7.19
N ALA A 251 -15.08 -9.09 8.13
CA ALA A 251 -15.77 -10.04 8.99
C ALA A 251 -16.60 -11.05 8.17
N TYR A 252 -17.34 -10.56 7.18
CA TYR A 252 -18.14 -11.43 6.29
C TYR A 252 -17.26 -12.43 5.55
N LYS A 253 -16.14 -12.00 4.97
CA LYS A 253 -15.25 -12.90 4.23
C LYS A 253 -14.50 -13.86 5.14
N LEU A 254 -14.14 -13.45 6.34
CA LEU A 254 -13.47 -14.31 7.31
C LEU A 254 -14.42 -15.29 8.04
N ARG A 255 -15.74 -15.24 7.80
CA ARG A 255 -16.65 -16.33 8.22
C ARG A 255 -16.32 -17.66 7.52
N LEU A 256 -15.80 -17.61 6.32
CA LEU A 256 -15.40 -18.80 5.55
C LEU A 256 -14.09 -19.34 6.10
N SER A 257 -14.07 -20.60 6.53
CA SER A 257 -12.88 -21.25 7.09
C SER A 257 -11.70 -21.29 6.12
N GLU A 258 -12.00 -21.45 4.82
CA GLU A 258 -10.99 -21.40 3.75
C GLU A 258 -10.23 -20.05 3.74
N ASN A 259 -10.94 -18.93 3.90
CA ASN A 259 -10.32 -17.61 3.92
C ASN A 259 -9.49 -17.40 5.20
N ARG A 260 -9.98 -17.89 6.36
CA ARG A 260 -9.20 -17.85 7.60
C ARG A 260 -7.91 -18.65 7.48
N ARG A 261 -7.99 -19.90 7.00
CA ARG A 261 -6.78 -20.72 6.78
C ARG A 261 -5.80 -20.06 5.84
N ARG A 262 -6.28 -19.39 4.79
CA ARG A 262 -5.40 -18.65 3.86
C ARG A 262 -4.56 -17.58 4.57
N TRP A 263 -5.18 -16.79 5.43
CA TRP A 263 -4.52 -15.63 6.02
C TRP A 263 -3.82 -15.94 7.35
N PHE A 264 -4.35 -16.87 8.13
CA PHE A 264 -3.85 -17.17 9.48
C PHE A 264 -3.15 -18.54 9.58
N GLY A 265 -3.47 -19.47 8.72
CA GLY A 265 -2.95 -20.85 8.74
C GLY A 265 -3.91 -21.84 9.28
#